data_fbec61a5c26ce9b435025da6e9034cc6
#
_entry.id   fbec61a5c26ce9b435025da6e9034cc6
#
_cell.length_a   1.000
_cell.length_b   1.000
_cell.length_c   1.000
_cell.angle_alpha   90.00
_cell.angle_beta   90.00
_cell.angle_gamma   90.00
#
_symmetry.space_group_name_H-M   'P 1'
#
loop_
_entity.id
_entity.type
_entity.pdbx_description
1 polymer ?
#
loop_
_entity_poly.entity_id
_entity_poly.type
_entity_poly.pdbx_seq_one_letter_code
_entity_poly.pdbx_strand_id
1 'polypeptide(L)'
;MGYILGIDTSNYKTSIAVIDHKKNIICDLRRFLTVKQGERGLRQSDALFQHVQNLPELMEEMRRMFDGRIDAVACSFRPRPEAGSYMPVFLAGSGFAKAAAAAMNVPVVGFSHQEGHMEAIRAYSPFQTEDRFLACHFSGGTCEVLDVSETDLRKDGMPKQYFEGSSGADDNGVSAKEQGADDNGASAKKAKKPHPADPAERVAYTMHITGGTKDISFGQVLDRTGVVLGMEFPAGGQLDLMAQKFCEAEQAEDPAEIFKGASRDMLQAAKEACRLTPVKVKNGWLNLSGLDTQARSRIDRLGLEQKQLQTYALAADLLAKIGKAASDMIIQCAEHSGQASVLLAGGVASSQFLRSHMRKELNGRGITAVFGDEMLSQDNAVGIALLGGKYLWG
;
A
#
# COMPACT_ATOMS: atom_id res chain seq x y z
N MET A 1 -6.04 -7.84 -30.08
CA MET A 1 -5.63 -7.06 -28.90
C MET A 1 -6.36 -7.64 -27.71
N GLY A 2 -5.63 -7.99 -26.64
CA GLY A 2 -6.21 -8.54 -25.42
C GLY A 2 -6.31 -7.49 -24.33
N TYR A 3 -7.34 -7.58 -23.47
CA TYR A 3 -7.56 -6.65 -22.37
C TYR A 3 -7.85 -7.41 -21.07
N ILE A 4 -7.31 -6.92 -19.96
CA ILE A 4 -7.57 -7.44 -18.62
C ILE A 4 -8.35 -6.40 -17.82
N LEU A 5 -9.42 -6.86 -17.20
CA LEU A 5 -10.16 -6.10 -16.19
C LEU A 5 -9.60 -6.43 -14.80
N GLY A 6 -9.06 -5.45 -14.11
CA GLY A 6 -8.67 -5.52 -12.70
C GLY A 6 -9.76 -4.98 -11.79
N ILE A 7 -9.93 -5.58 -10.61
CA ILE A 7 -10.89 -5.15 -9.58
C ILE A 7 -10.21 -5.18 -8.21
N ASP A 8 -10.26 -4.08 -7.47
CA ASP A 8 -9.77 -3.99 -6.11
C ASP A 8 -10.76 -3.29 -5.18
N THR A 9 -11.05 -3.93 -4.04
CA THR A 9 -11.97 -3.44 -3.00
C THR A 9 -11.31 -3.53 -1.63
N SER A 10 -10.09 -3.02 -1.52
CA SER A 10 -9.22 -3.31 -0.36
C SER A 10 -9.57 -2.53 0.89
N ASN A 11 -9.70 -1.21 0.86
CA ASN A 11 -9.82 -0.42 2.08
C ASN A 11 -10.82 0.73 1.94
N TYR A 12 -10.34 1.90 1.50
CA TYR A 12 -11.15 3.10 1.40
C TYR A 12 -11.50 3.49 -0.04
N LYS A 13 -11.20 2.62 -1.00
CA LYS A 13 -11.50 2.84 -2.42
C LYS A 13 -12.06 1.58 -3.07
N THR A 14 -13.12 1.76 -3.85
CA THR A 14 -13.53 0.80 -4.87
C THR A 14 -12.82 1.19 -6.15
N SER A 15 -12.09 0.28 -6.76
CA SER A 15 -11.40 0.56 -8.02
C SER A 15 -11.52 -0.55 -9.04
N ILE A 16 -11.61 -0.14 -10.31
CA ILE A 16 -11.50 -1.01 -11.47
C ILE A 16 -10.53 -0.38 -12.47
N ALA A 17 -9.80 -1.22 -13.20
CA ALA A 17 -8.89 -0.77 -14.25
C ALA A 17 -8.91 -1.73 -15.43
N VAL A 18 -8.70 -1.21 -16.64
CA VAL A 18 -8.48 -2.02 -17.83
C VAL A 18 -7.10 -1.71 -18.39
N ILE A 19 -6.34 -2.75 -18.67
CA ILE A 19 -5.05 -2.65 -19.37
C ILE A 19 -5.09 -3.43 -20.68
N ASP A 20 -4.22 -3.04 -21.62
CA ASP A 20 -3.97 -3.81 -22.82
C ASP A 20 -2.73 -4.74 -22.67
N HIS A 21 -2.47 -5.56 -23.70
CA HIS A 21 -1.32 -6.48 -23.74
C HIS A 21 0.05 -5.78 -23.77
N LYS A 22 0.10 -4.47 -24.01
CA LYS A 22 1.30 -3.63 -23.94
C LYS A 22 1.46 -2.94 -22.59
N LYS A 23 0.61 -3.30 -21.62
CA LYS A 23 0.52 -2.69 -20.28
C LYS A 23 0.07 -1.22 -20.29
N ASN A 24 -0.54 -0.73 -21.38
CA ASN A 24 -1.15 0.59 -21.37
C ASN A 24 -2.41 0.58 -20.51
N ILE A 25 -2.56 1.57 -19.65
CA ILE A 25 -3.77 1.76 -18.84
C ILE A 25 -4.82 2.39 -19.76
N ILE A 26 -5.89 1.63 -20.05
CA ILE A 26 -6.99 2.09 -20.91
C ILE A 26 -8.01 2.86 -20.08
N CYS A 27 -8.32 2.36 -18.88
CA CYS A 27 -9.07 3.12 -17.90
C CYS A 27 -8.61 2.76 -16.48
N ASP A 28 -8.77 3.70 -15.55
CA ASP A 28 -8.47 3.56 -14.13
C ASP A 28 -9.52 4.38 -13.38
N LEU A 29 -10.52 3.69 -12.87
CA LEU A 29 -11.68 4.29 -12.22
C LEU A 29 -11.65 3.96 -10.73
N ARG A 30 -11.77 4.99 -9.91
CA ARG A 30 -11.67 4.88 -8.46
C ARG A 30 -12.76 5.69 -7.78
N ARG A 31 -13.36 5.11 -6.74
CA ARG A 31 -14.36 5.80 -5.92
C ARG A 31 -14.02 5.63 -4.45
N PHE A 32 -13.85 6.75 -3.74
CA PHE A 32 -13.63 6.75 -2.30
C PHE A 32 -14.89 6.29 -1.57
N LEU A 33 -14.70 5.54 -0.50
CA LEU A 33 -15.76 5.25 0.45
C LEU A 33 -15.99 6.46 1.35
N THR A 34 -17.24 6.70 1.67
CA THR A 34 -17.64 7.81 2.55
C THR A 34 -17.45 7.39 4.00
N VAL A 35 -16.63 8.14 4.73
CA VAL A 35 -16.48 8.03 6.19
C VAL A 35 -17.33 9.11 6.83
N LYS A 36 -18.17 8.76 7.81
CA LYS A 36 -19.00 9.73 8.52
C LYS A 36 -18.13 10.71 9.29
N GLN A 37 -18.56 11.97 9.30
CA GLN A 37 -17.85 13.01 10.02
C GLN A 37 -17.71 12.67 11.51
N GLY A 38 -16.48 12.73 12.04
CA GLY A 38 -16.16 12.37 13.42
C GLY A 38 -15.77 10.90 13.65
N GLU A 39 -15.91 10.01 12.66
CA GLU A 39 -15.43 8.63 12.73
C GLU A 39 -13.95 8.57 12.27
N ARG A 40 -13.16 7.67 12.90
CA ARG A 40 -11.73 7.48 12.58
C ARG A 40 -11.48 6.38 11.55
N GLY A 41 -12.54 5.87 10.90
CA GLY A 41 -12.47 4.79 9.93
C GLY A 41 -13.84 4.20 9.62
N LEU A 42 -13.87 3.16 8.76
CA LEU A 42 -15.07 2.44 8.39
C LEU A 42 -15.10 1.06 9.05
N ARG A 43 -16.28 0.63 9.49
CA ARG A 43 -16.51 -0.78 9.82
C ARG A 43 -16.43 -1.60 8.53
N GLN A 44 -15.93 -2.82 8.63
CA GLN A 44 -15.81 -3.73 7.48
C GLN A 44 -17.15 -3.97 6.76
N SER A 45 -18.26 -4.05 7.52
CA SER A 45 -19.61 -4.17 6.96
C SER A 45 -20.02 -2.96 6.13
N ASP A 46 -19.71 -1.76 6.61
CA ASP A 46 -20.09 -0.51 5.94
C ASP A 46 -19.24 -0.30 4.67
N ALA A 47 -17.97 -0.66 4.74
CA ALA A 47 -17.08 -0.65 3.58
C ALA A 47 -17.54 -1.67 2.54
N LEU A 48 -17.83 -2.93 2.94
CA LEU A 48 -18.36 -3.98 2.07
C LEU A 48 -19.63 -3.51 1.34
N PHE A 49 -20.57 -2.92 2.08
CA PHE A 49 -21.83 -2.41 1.51
C PHE A 49 -21.57 -1.34 0.45
N GLN A 50 -20.71 -0.35 0.73
CA GLN A 50 -20.37 0.70 -0.23
C GLN A 50 -19.66 0.13 -1.47
N HIS A 51 -18.76 -0.83 -1.31
CA HIS A 51 -18.11 -1.50 -2.44
C HIS A 51 -19.14 -2.19 -3.35
N VAL A 52 -20.11 -2.89 -2.78
CA VAL A 52 -21.18 -3.56 -3.54
C VAL A 52 -22.01 -2.55 -4.34
N GLN A 53 -22.26 -1.36 -3.79
CA GLN A 53 -22.96 -0.28 -4.50
C GLN A 53 -22.12 0.36 -5.61
N ASN A 54 -20.83 0.59 -5.35
CA ASN A 54 -19.93 1.30 -6.27
C ASN A 54 -19.54 0.46 -7.50
N LEU A 55 -19.38 -0.86 -7.35
CA LEU A 55 -18.86 -1.72 -8.42
C LEU A 55 -19.73 -1.69 -9.68
N PRO A 56 -21.06 -1.83 -9.63
CA PRO A 56 -21.91 -1.74 -10.83
C PRO A 56 -21.76 -0.39 -11.55
N GLU A 57 -21.75 0.71 -10.79
CA GLU A 57 -21.65 2.06 -11.34
C GLU A 57 -20.30 2.29 -12.03
N LEU A 58 -19.20 1.82 -11.43
CA LEU A 58 -17.87 1.87 -12.05
C LEU A 58 -17.80 1.02 -13.32
N MET A 59 -18.45 -0.14 -13.35
CA MET A 59 -18.54 -0.98 -14.56
C MET A 59 -19.31 -0.30 -15.69
N GLU A 60 -20.41 0.39 -15.37
CA GLU A 60 -21.15 1.18 -16.37
C GLU A 60 -20.30 2.34 -16.90
N GLU A 61 -19.58 3.02 -16.02
CA GLU A 61 -18.65 4.09 -16.40
C GLU A 61 -17.52 3.57 -17.31
N MET A 62 -16.92 2.44 -16.94
CA MET A 62 -15.91 1.76 -17.75
C MET A 62 -16.45 1.42 -19.14
N ARG A 63 -17.68 0.88 -19.25
CA ARG A 63 -18.28 0.52 -20.54
C ARG A 63 -18.57 1.73 -21.41
N ARG A 64 -18.78 2.91 -20.86
CA ARG A 64 -18.88 4.16 -21.64
C ARG A 64 -17.55 4.62 -22.22
N MET A 65 -16.43 4.29 -21.54
CA MET A 65 -15.08 4.68 -21.95
C MET A 65 -14.40 3.62 -22.82
N PHE A 66 -14.79 2.35 -22.68
CA PHE A 66 -14.15 1.21 -23.31
C PHE A 66 -15.18 0.18 -23.77
N ASP A 67 -15.18 -0.11 -25.07
CA ASP A 67 -16.10 -1.05 -25.74
C ASP A 67 -15.41 -2.37 -26.15
N GLY A 68 -14.11 -2.51 -25.91
CA GLY A 68 -13.32 -3.68 -26.26
C GLY A 68 -13.74 -4.95 -25.49
N ARG A 69 -13.27 -6.10 -25.99
CA ARG A 69 -13.50 -7.39 -25.37
C ARG A 69 -12.49 -7.64 -24.27
N ILE A 70 -12.95 -7.94 -23.05
CA ILE A 70 -12.13 -8.42 -21.95
C ILE A 70 -11.78 -9.89 -22.16
N ASP A 71 -10.51 -10.26 -21.95
CA ASP A 71 -10.01 -11.63 -22.09
C ASP A 71 -9.89 -12.35 -20.74
N ALA A 72 -9.72 -11.61 -19.65
CA ALA A 72 -9.75 -12.15 -18.29
C ALA A 72 -10.11 -11.09 -17.27
N VAL A 73 -10.59 -11.52 -16.11
CA VAL A 73 -10.80 -10.68 -14.94
C VAL A 73 -9.78 -11.05 -13.88
N ALA A 74 -9.08 -10.06 -13.33
CA ALA A 74 -8.21 -10.21 -12.17
C ALA A 74 -8.81 -9.48 -10.97
N CYS A 75 -8.70 -10.03 -9.76
CA CYS A 75 -9.20 -9.36 -8.56
C CYS A 75 -8.28 -9.51 -7.36
N SER A 76 -8.29 -8.52 -6.47
CA SER A 76 -7.76 -8.71 -5.13
C SER A 76 -8.77 -9.50 -4.30
N PHE A 77 -8.31 -10.53 -3.58
CA PHE A 77 -9.17 -11.37 -2.76
C PHE A 77 -8.72 -11.49 -1.30
N ARG A 78 -7.54 -10.96 -0.99
CA ARG A 78 -6.96 -10.90 0.36
C ARG A 78 -5.97 -9.75 0.50
N PRO A 79 -5.67 -9.32 1.75
CA PRO A 79 -4.68 -8.25 1.99
C PRO A 79 -3.26 -8.61 1.55
N ARG A 80 -2.74 -9.77 1.98
CA ARG A 80 -1.34 -10.21 1.81
C ARG A 80 -1.28 -11.61 1.20
N PRO A 81 -0.17 -12.00 0.53
CA PRO A 81 -0.02 -13.33 -0.06
C PRO A 81 0.31 -14.42 0.99
N GLU A 82 -0.30 -14.33 2.17
CA GLU A 82 -0.08 -15.23 3.31
C GLU A 82 -1.32 -16.07 3.59
N ALA A 83 -1.11 -17.31 4.03
CA ALA A 83 -2.19 -18.19 4.44
C ALA A 83 -2.94 -17.59 5.65
N GLY A 84 -4.27 -17.51 5.53
CA GLY A 84 -5.12 -16.94 6.58
C GLY A 84 -5.25 -15.43 6.55
N SER A 85 -4.59 -14.72 5.65
CA SER A 85 -4.81 -13.29 5.40
C SER A 85 -6.22 -13.09 4.83
N TYR A 86 -7.13 -12.50 5.61
CA TYR A 86 -8.53 -12.33 5.24
C TYR A 86 -9.10 -11.02 5.77
N MET A 87 -9.85 -10.33 4.93
CA MET A 87 -10.70 -9.21 5.31
C MET A 87 -12.03 -9.26 4.51
N PRO A 88 -13.20 -9.05 5.15
CA PRO A 88 -14.52 -9.14 4.51
C PRO A 88 -14.70 -8.27 3.27
N VAL A 89 -14.10 -7.09 3.21
CA VAL A 89 -14.22 -6.15 2.07
C VAL A 89 -13.83 -6.76 0.73
N PHE A 90 -12.87 -7.69 0.73
CA PHE A 90 -12.44 -8.36 -0.51
C PHE A 90 -13.52 -9.28 -1.11
N LEU A 91 -14.54 -9.67 -0.32
CA LEU A 91 -15.65 -10.46 -0.83
C LEU A 91 -16.49 -9.69 -1.88
N ALA A 92 -16.59 -8.36 -1.76
CA ALA A 92 -17.29 -7.54 -2.75
C ALA A 92 -16.59 -7.66 -4.12
N GLY A 93 -15.29 -7.36 -4.18
CA GLY A 93 -14.50 -7.38 -5.41
C GLY A 93 -14.40 -8.78 -6.01
N SER A 94 -14.05 -9.80 -5.20
CA SER A 94 -13.89 -11.17 -5.68
C SER A 94 -15.22 -11.82 -6.12
N GLY A 95 -16.32 -11.57 -5.42
CA GLY A 95 -17.65 -12.01 -5.81
C GLY A 95 -18.11 -11.36 -7.11
N PHE A 96 -17.91 -10.05 -7.25
CA PHE A 96 -18.24 -9.32 -8.47
C PHE A 96 -17.38 -9.77 -9.65
N ALA A 97 -16.06 -9.98 -9.44
CA ALA A 97 -15.15 -10.48 -10.46
C ALA A 97 -15.58 -11.84 -11.01
N LYS A 98 -15.98 -12.77 -10.13
CA LYS A 98 -16.51 -14.08 -10.52
C LYS A 98 -17.79 -13.95 -11.37
N ALA A 99 -18.74 -13.13 -10.94
CA ALA A 99 -20.00 -12.90 -11.66
C ALA A 99 -19.73 -12.26 -13.04
N ALA A 100 -18.87 -11.25 -13.11
CA ALA A 100 -18.51 -10.58 -14.34
C ALA A 100 -17.79 -11.55 -15.31
N ALA A 101 -16.79 -12.30 -14.81
CA ALA A 101 -16.07 -13.29 -15.61
C ALA A 101 -16.99 -14.36 -16.17
N ALA A 102 -17.92 -14.87 -15.35
CA ALA A 102 -18.92 -15.84 -15.79
C ALA A 102 -19.83 -15.27 -16.88
N ALA A 103 -20.35 -14.05 -16.70
CA ALA A 103 -21.20 -13.40 -17.69
C ALA A 103 -20.47 -13.12 -19.02
N MET A 104 -19.18 -12.80 -18.96
CA MET A 104 -18.33 -12.57 -20.13
C MET A 104 -17.73 -13.86 -20.73
N ASN A 105 -17.87 -15.00 -20.07
CA ASN A 105 -17.26 -16.28 -20.43
C ASN A 105 -15.74 -16.19 -20.57
N VAL A 106 -15.08 -15.62 -19.56
CA VAL A 106 -13.63 -15.45 -19.47
C VAL A 106 -13.08 -15.97 -18.13
N PRO A 107 -11.78 -16.32 -18.03
CA PRO A 107 -11.20 -16.75 -16.77
C PRO A 107 -11.15 -15.62 -15.75
N VAL A 108 -11.17 -16.01 -14.45
CA VAL A 108 -10.93 -15.13 -13.33
C VAL A 108 -9.71 -15.61 -12.54
N VAL A 109 -8.83 -14.67 -12.14
CA VAL A 109 -7.64 -14.95 -11.34
C VAL A 109 -7.56 -14.01 -10.15
N GLY A 110 -7.10 -14.52 -9.01
CA GLY A 110 -7.00 -13.75 -7.77
C GLY A 110 -5.56 -13.59 -7.29
N PHE A 111 -5.25 -12.38 -6.82
CA PHE A 111 -3.97 -12.01 -6.20
C PHE A 111 -4.24 -11.32 -4.85
N SER A 112 -3.20 -11.09 -4.05
CA SER A 112 -3.35 -10.24 -2.88
C SER A 112 -3.28 -8.75 -3.27
N HIS A 113 -3.91 -7.91 -2.48
CA HIS A 113 -3.85 -6.45 -2.64
C HIS A 113 -2.40 -5.92 -2.59
N GLN A 114 -1.58 -6.46 -1.66
CA GLN A 114 -0.18 -6.08 -1.52
C GLN A 114 0.64 -6.38 -2.79
N GLU A 115 0.40 -7.51 -3.46
CA GLU A 115 1.02 -7.83 -4.74
C GLU A 115 0.61 -6.84 -5.83
N GLY A 116 -0.66 -6.42 -5.84
CA GLY A 116 -1.14 -5.37 -6.75
C GLY A 116 -0.38 -4.05 -6.56
N HIS A 117 -0.17 -3.61 -5.33
CA HIS A 117 0.64 -2.41 -5.06
C HIS A 117 2.07 -2.52 -5.58
N MET A 118 2.71 -3.67 -5.38
CA MET A 118 4.08 -3.89 -5.88
C MET A 118 4.12 -3.84 -7.40
N GLU A 119 3.23 -4.56 -8.07
CA GLU A 119 3.21 -4.62 -9.54
C GLU A 119 2.85 -3.28 -10.18
N ALA A 120 1.92 -2.50 -9.60
CA ALA A 120 1.55 -1.18 -10.09
C ALA A 120 2.76 -0.23 -10.21
N ILE A 121 3.71 -0.32 -9.28
CA ILE A 121 4.92 0.50 -9.29
C ILE A 121 6.02 -0.15 -10.13
N ARG A 122 6.23 -1.48 -9.96
CA ARG A 122 7.31 -2.23 -10.62
C ARG A 122 7.17 -2.20 -12.14
N ALA A 123 5.97 -2.43 -12.67
CA ALA A 123 5.72 -2.56 -14.10
C ALA A 123 6.09 -1.31 -14.92
N TYR A 124 6.08 -0.12 -14.29
CA TYR A 124 6.45 1.16 -14.91
C TYR A 124 7.76 1.73 -14.37
N SER A 125 8.58 0.91 -13.74
CA SER A 125 9.88 1.29 -13.17
C SER A 125 11.04 0.63 -13.93
N PRO A 126 12.29 1.07 -13.69
CA PRO A 126 13.47 0.36 -14.18
C PRO A 126 13.58 -1.09 -13.70
N PHE A 127 12.83 -1.48 -12.65
CA PHE A 127 12.88 -2.83 -12.03
C PHE A 127 11.89 -3.83 -12.66
N GLN A 128 11.26 -3.47 -13.78
CA GLN A 128 10.28 -4.37 -14.44
C GLN A 128 10.84 -5.75 -14.84
N THR A 129 12.16 -5.87 -14.98
CA THR A 129 12.86 -7.11 -15.34
C THR A 129 13.65 -7.72 -14.19
N GLU A 130 13.60 -7.14 -12.99
CA GLU A 130 14.31 -7.68 -11.83
C GLU A 130 13.46 -8.74 -11.13
N ASP A 131 14.00 -9.93 -10.94
CA ASP A 131 13.30 -11.05 -10.28
C ASP A 131 13.31 -10.92 -8.76
N ARG A 132 14.21 -10.10 -8.19
CA ARG A 132 14.34 -9.88 -6.75
C ARG A 132 14.72 -8.45 -6.42
N PHE A 133 14.02 -7.85 -5.48
CA PHE A 133 14.21 -6.45 -5.04
C PHE A 133 13.67 -6.26 -3.62
N LEU A 134 14.04 -5.15 -2.98
CA LEU A 134 13.35 -4.72 -1.76
C LEU A 134 12.11 -3.89 -2.10
N ALA A 135 11.07 -4.04 -1.30
CA ALA A 135 9.88 -3.19 -1.38
C ALA A 135 9.56 -2.60 -0.01
N CYS A 136 9.28 -1.31 0.04
CA CYS A 136 8.87 -0.62 1.25
C CYS A 136 7.41 -0.22 1.15
N HIS A 137 6.64 -0.52 2.18
CA HIS A 137 5.28 -0.02 2.33
C HIS A 137 5.21 0.93 3.51
N PHE A 138 5.20 2.25 3.25
CA PHE A 138 5.16 3.30 4.25
C PHE A 138 3.83 4.06 4.17
N SER A 139 2.90 3.70 5.04
CA SER A 139 1.53 4.24 5.06
C SER A 139 1.10 4.68 6.46
N GLY A 140 -0.15 5.11 6.61
CA GLY A 140 -0.77 5.40 7.90
C GLY A 140 -0.80 4.19 8.85
N GLY A 141 -0.94 2.96 8.31
CA GLY A 141 -1.04 1.73 9.10
C GLY A 141 0.20 0.85 9.05
N THR A 142 0.96 0.90 7.97
CA THR A 142 2.06 -0.04 7.69
C THR A 142 3.40 0.68 7.56
N CYS A 143 4.44 0.08 8.12
CA CYS A 143 5.81 0.52 7.96
C CYS A 143 6.71 -0.73 7.94
N GLU A 144 6.93 -1.28 6.75
CA GLU A 144 7.62 -2.55 6.54
C GLU A 144 8.59 -2.44 5.36
N VAL A 145 9.68 -3.20 5.43
CA VAL A 145 10.59 -3.49 4.33
C VAL A 145 10.49 -4.98 4.03
N LEU A 146 10.20 -5.30 2.79
CA LEU A 146 10.00 -6.65 2.28
C LEU A 146 11.15 -7.02 1.36
N ASP A 147 11.71 -8.22 1.50
CA ASP A 147 12.52 -8.88 0.49
C ASP A 147 11.55 -9.62 -0.44
N VAL A 148 11.50 -9.20 -1.68
CA VAL A 148 10.51 -9.64 -2.68
C VAL A 148 11.21 -10.44 -3.76
N SER A 149 10.70 -11.63 -4.03
CA SER A 149 11.14 -12.47 -5.16
C SER A 149 9.95 -12.80 -6.04
N GLU A 150 10.12 -12.64 -7.34
CA GLU A 150 9.09 -12.99 -8.31
C GLU A 150 8.89 -14.51 -8.37
N THR A 151 7.64 -14.94 -8.42
CA THR A 151 7.26 -16.34 -8.59
C THR A 151 6.91 -16.60 -10.04
N ASP A 152 7.39 -17.70 -10.60
CA ASP A 152 7.01 -18.11 -11.95
C ASP A 152 5.54 -18.59 -11.97
N LEU A 153 4.66 -17.70 -12.37
CA LEU A 153 3.21 -17.97 -12.44
C LEU A 153 2.82 -19.10 -13.39
N ARG A 154 3.75 -19.54 -14.28
CA ARG A 154 3.50 -20.60 -15.26
C ARG A 154 3.80 -22.00 -14.73
N LYS A 155 4.66 -22.15 -13.71
CA LYS A 155 5.06 -23.45 -13.16
C LYS A 155 3.93 -24.20 -12.48
N ASP A 156 2.90 -23.51 -12.01
CA ASP A 156 1.77 -24.12 -11.29
C ASP A 156 0.64 -24.62 -12.21
N GLY A 157 0.89 -24.71 -13.52
CA GLY A 157 -0.10 -25.17 -14.51
C GLY A 157 -1.18 -24.14 -14.82
N MET A 158 -1.76 -24.19 -16.02
CA MET A 158 -2.93 -23.38 -16.36
C MET A 158 -4.05 -23.65 -15.35
N PRO A 159 -4.80 -22.62 -14.88
CA PRO A 159 -5.95 -22.88 -14.04
C PRO A 159 -6.86 -23.85 -14.79
N LYS A 160 -7.33 -24.89 -14.11
CA LYS A 160 -8.47 -25.67 -14.60
C LYS A 160 -9.53 -24.66 -14.95
N GLN A 161 -9.94 -24.63 -16.22
CA GLN A 161 -10.95 -23.70 -16.69
C GLN A 161 -12.14 -23.76 -15.74
N TYR A 162 -12.53 -22.63 -15.17
CA TYR A 162 -13.65 -22.51 -14.24
C TYR A 162 -15.00 -22.91 -14.90
N PHE A 163 -14.96 -23.26 -16.18
CA PHE A 163 -16.10 -23.61 -17.01
C PHE A 163 -15.83 -24.86 -17.85
N GLU A 164 -15.35 -25.96 -17.26
CA GLU A 164 -15.75 -27.25 -17.77
C GLU A 164 -17.21 -27.41 -17.38
N GLY A 165 -18.07 -27.28 -18.38
CA GLY A 165 -19.49 -27.36 -18.22
C GLY A 165 -19.87 -28.62 -17.46
N SER A 166 -20.72 -28.46 -16.49
CA SER A 166 -21.47 -29.53 -15.86
C SER A 166 -22.42 -30.13 -16.89
N SER A 167 -21.88 -31.03 -17.72
CA SER A 167 -22.68 -32.03 -18.45
C SER A 167 -22.24 -33.40 -17.95
N GLY A 168 -22.95 -33.90 -16.96
CA GLY A 168 -22.70 -35.24 -16.42
C GLY A 168 -23.36 -35.35 -15.05
N ALA A 169 -24.67 -35.46 -15.07
CA ALA A 169 -25.36 -36.11 -13.97
C ALA A 169 -24.92 -37.57 -13.94
N ASP A 170 -24.38 -38.01 -12.82
CA ASP A 170 -24.57 -39.40 -12.41
C ASP A 170 -24.67 -39.45 -10.89
N ASP A 171 -25.81 -39.94 -10.58
CA ASP A 171 -26.41 -40.28 -9.30
C ASP A 171 -25.69 -41.48 -8.66
N ASN A 172 -25.83 -41.59 -7.38
CA ASN A 172 -25.70 -42.76 -6.49
C ASN A 172 -24.56 -42.78 -5.49
N GLY A 173 -25.02 -42.81 -4.23
CA GLY A 173 -24.30 -43.49 -3.19
C GLY A 173 -24.34 -42.85 -1.80
N VAL A 174 -25.52 -42.84 -1.21
CA VAL A 174 -25.69 -42.71 0.27
C VAL A 174 -25.02 -43.89 0.97
N SER A 175 -24.16 -43.62 1.92
CA SER A 175 -23.96 -44.55 3.04
C SER A 175 -23.46 -43.78 4.26
N ALA A 176 -24.36 -43.64 5.20
CA ALA A 176 -24.08 -43.29 6.57
C ALA A 176 -23.49 -44.51 7.34
N LYS A 177 -22.52 -44.28 8.20
CA LYS A 177 -22.40 -44.99 9.48
C LYS A 177 -21.61 -44.16 10.48
N GLU A 178 -22.27 -43.93 11.61
CA GLU A 178 -21.78 -43.42 12.87
C GLU A 178 -20.83 -44.44 13.55
N GLN A 179 -19.86 -43.98 14.30
CA GLN A 179 -19.75 -44.13 15.78
C GLN A 179 -18.31 -43.91 16.26
N GLY A 180 -18.14 -43.24 17.38
CA GLY A 180 -16.97 -43.32 18.22
C GLY A 180 -16.45 -41.97 18.75
N ALA A 181 -17.00 -41.55 19.89
CA ALA A 181 -16.43 -40.48 20.71
C ALA A 181 -15.10 -40.94 21.30
N ASP A 182 -14.12 -40.04 21.45
CA ASP A 182 -13.41 -39.79 22.70
C ASP A 182 -12.61 -38.49 22.67
N ASP A 183 -12.64 -37.87 23.80
CA ASP A 183 -12.19 -36.55 24.22
C ASP A 183 -10.65 -36.47 24.32
N ASN A 184 -10.03 -35.38 23.83
CA ASN A 184 -9.09 -34.56 24.60
C ASN A 184 -8.43 -33.47 23.76
N GLY A 185 -8.57 -32.28 24.27
CA GLY A 185 -8.28 -31.00 23.69
C GLY A 185 -6.87 -30.76 23.13
N ALA A 186 -6.90 -30.21 21.93
CA ALA A 186 -6.03 -29.13 21.43
C ALA A 186 -6.69 -28.64 20.14
N SER A 187 -7.33 -27.46 20.18
CA SER A 187 -7.98 -26.85 19.04
C SER A 187 -6.95 -26.39 18.00
N ALA A 188 -6.48 -27.31 17.17
CA ALA A 188 -5.92 -26.97 15.88
C ALA A 188 -7.09 -26.50 15.00
N LYS A 189 -7.16 -25.20 14.70
CA LYS A 189 -8.08 -24.68 13.70
C LYS A 189 -7.84 -25.42 12.39
N LYS A 190 -8.72 -26.38 12.06
CA LYS A 190 -8.71 -27.06 10.77
C LYS A 190 -8.81 -25.97 9.69
N ALA A 191 -7.77 -25.88 8.85
CA ALA A 191 -7.83 -25.07 7.65
C ALA A 191 -9.11 -25.47 6.87
N LYS A 192 -10.01 -24.50 6.65
CA LYS A 192 -11.19 -24.73 5.81
C LYS A 192 -10.69 -25.17 4.46
N LYS A 193 -11.19 -26.31 3.94
CA LYS A 193 -10.98 -26.68 2.54
C LYS A 193 -11.43 -25.52 1.66
N PRO A 194 -10.65 -25.12 0.64
CA PRO A 194 -11.03 -24.04 -0.27
C PRO A 194 -12.42 -24.34 -0.86
N HIS A 195 -13.27 -23.32 -0.89
CA HIS A 195 -14.59 -23.43 -1.51
C HIS A 195 -14.40 -23.64 -3.03
N PRO A 196 -15.16 -24.53 -3.70
CA PRO A 196 -14.97 -24.85 -5.12
C PRO A 196 -15.10 -23.65 -6.08
N ALA A 197 -15.54 -22.52 -5.59
CA ALA A 197 -15.79 -21.28 -6.34
C ALA A 197 -14.77 -20.15 -6.07
N ASP A 198 -13.66 -20.41 -5.38
CA ASP A 198 -12.66 -19.36 -5.20
C ASP A 198 -11.90 -19.10 -6.51
N PRO A 199 -11.57 -17.82 -6.85
CA PRO A 199 -10.74 -17.51 -8.00
C PRO A 199 -9.47 -18.35 -7.91
N ALA A 200 -8.90 -18.76 -9.04
CA ALA A 200 -7.64 -19.47 -9.04
C ALA A 200 -6.62 -18.54 -8.32
N GLU A 201 -6.37 -18.84 -7.04
CA GLU A 201 -5.44 -18.09 -6.24
C GLU A 201 -4.04 -18.26 -6.81
N ARG A 202 -3.36 -17.14 -7.03
CA ARG A 202 -1.97 -17.11 -7.48
C ARG A 202 -1.14 -16.28 -6.54
N VAL A 203 0.11 -16.64 -6.42
CA VAL A 203 1.13 -15.91 -5.70
C VAL A 203 2.16 -15.45 -6.69
N ALA A 204 2.12 -14.16 -7.06
CA ALA A 204 3.05 -13.56 -8.01
C ALA A 204 4.41 -13.26 -7.36
N TYR A 205 4.41 -13.03 -6.06
CA TYR A 205 5.60 -12.67 -5.30
C TYR A 205 5.69 -13.44 -3.99
N THR A 206 6.85 -14.02 -3.72
CA THR A 206 7.22 -14.42 -2.36
C THR A 206 7.77 -13.20 -1.64
N MET A 207 7.22 -12.87 -0.47
CA MET A 207 7.56 -11.68 0.29
C MET A 207 7.95 -12.05 1.71
N HIS A 208 9.11 -11.58 2.17
CA HIS A 208 9.58 -11.76 3.53
C HIS A 208 9.81 -10.42 4.20
N ILE A 209 9.20 -10.18 5.34
CA ILE A 209 9.44 -8.95 6.11
C ILE A 209 10.85 -9.01 6.69
N THR A 210 11.72 -8.09 6.25
CA THR A 210 13.13 -8.00 6.68
C THR A 210 13.38 -6.83 7.61
N GLY A 211 12.46 -5.86 7.67
CA GLY A 211 12.55 -4.70 8.54
C GLY A 211 11.21 -4.01 8.73
N GLY A 212 11.16 -3.07 9.67
CA GLY A 212 9.94 -2.31 9.93
C GLY A 212 9.89 -1.67 11.31
N THR A 213 8.72 -1.17 11.68
CA THR A 213 8.48 -0.64 13.02
C THR A 213 7.90 -1.72 13.93
N LYS A 214 8.29 -1.66 15.22
CA LYS A 214 7.80 -2.60 16.26
C LYS A 214 6.62 -2.05 17.05
N ASP A 215 6.26 -0.78 16.86
CA ASP A 215 5.22 -0.09 17.63
C ASP A 215 4.23 0.65 16.73
N ILE A 216 4.55 1.85 16.28
CA ILE A 216 3.68 2.70 15.45
C ILE A 216 4.31 2.99 14.10
N SER A 217 3.48 3.28 13.08
CA SER A 217 3.98 3.59 11.74
C SER A 217 4.46 5.03 11.61
N PHE A 218 5.24 5.33 10.56
CA PHE A 218 5.61 6.70 10.20
C PHE A 218 4.39 7.61 10.01
N GLY A 219 3.36 7.10 9.31
CA GLY A 219 2.13 7.87 9.09
C GLY A 219 1.41 8.19 10.39
N GLN A 220 1.36 7.25 11.35
CA GLN A 220 0.77 7.52 12.67
C GLN A 220 1.51 8.62 13.43
N VAL A 221 2.85 8.68 13.36
CA VAL A 221 3.63 9.75 13.98
C VAL A 221 3.27 11.09 13.35
N LEU A 222 3.22 11.16 12.00
CA LEU A 222 2.86 12.38 11.28
C LEU A 222 1.43 12.82 11.61
N ASP A 223 0.47 11.93 11.52
CA ASP A 223 -0.94 12.25 11.77
C ASP A 223 -1.20 12.70 13.21
N ARG A 224 -0.61 12.00 14.19
CA ARG A 224 -0.74 12.38 15.60
C ARG A 224 -0.10 13.74 15.88
N THR A 225 1.08 14.02 15.30
CA THR A 225 1.74 15.31 15.44
C THR A 225 0.91 16.42 14.82
N GLY A 226 0.39 16.22 13.59
CA GLY A 226 -0.43 17.21 12.91
C GLY A 226 -1.76 17.51 13.63
N VAL A 227 -2.44 16.47 14.14
CA VAL A 227 -3.68 16.65 14.92
C VAL A 227 -3.43 17.46 16.19
N VAL A 228 -2.32 17.24 16.92
CA VAL A 228 -1.95 18.04 18.09
C VAL A 228 -1.65 19.50 17.70
N LEU A 229 -1.13 19.74 16.49
CA LEU A 229 -0.94 21.07 15.92
C LEU A 229 -2.24 21.74 15.42
N GLY A 230 -3.39 21.02 15.46
CA GLY A 230 -4.70 21.50 15.01
C GLY A 230 -4.98 21.27 13.54
N MET A 231 -4.24 20.40 12.87
CA MET A 231 -4.47 20.04 11.47
C MET A 231 -5.58 18.99 11.34
N GLU A 232 -6.23 18.97 10.19
CA GLU A 232 -7.17 17.91 9.84
C GLU A 232 -6.44 16.61 9.49
N PHE A 233 -7.08 15.49 9.81
CA PHE A 233 -6.60 14.16 9.44
C PHE A 233 -6.98 13.82 7.98
N PRO A 234 -6.08 13.24 7.15
CA PRO A 234 -4.67 12.91 7.43
C PRO A 234 -3.75 14.15 7.33
N ALA A 235 -2.82 14.30 8.28
CA ALA A 235 -2.01 15.50 8.43
C ALA A 235 -0.66 15.48 7.71
N GLY A 236 -0.24 14.31 7.21
CA GLY A 236 1.09 14.12 6.60
C GLY A 236 1.40 15.09 5.47
N GLY A 237 0.43 15.38 4.57
CA GLY A 237 0.63 16.32 3.46
C GLY A 237 0.85 17.76 3.91
N GLN A 238 0.15 18.21 4.97
CA GLN A 238 0.34 19.55 5.51
C GLN A 238 1.72 19.71 6.17
N LEU A 239 2.15 18.68 6.91
CA LEU A 239 3.50 18.66 7.51
C LEU A 239 4.60 18.65 6.45
N ASP A 240 4.39 17.92 5.32
CA ASP A 240 5.31 17.89 4.20
C ASP A 240 5.50 19.28 3.58
N LEU A 241 4.41 19.98 3.29
CA LEU A 241 4.44 21.37 2.77
C LEU A 241 5.13 22.33 3.74
N MET A 242 4.90 22.19 5.05
CA MET A 242 5.57 23.02 6.07
C MET A 242 7.08 22.76 6.10
N ALA A 243 7.48 21.49 6.03
CA ALA A 243 8.90 21.12 6.00
C ALA A 243 9.61 21.64 4.75
N GLN A 244 8.99 21.52 3.59
CA GLN A 244 9.52 22.07 2.34
C GLN A 244 9.72 23.58 2.46
N LYS A 245 8.69 24.31 2.92
CA LYS A 245 8.73 25.75 3.07
C LYS A 245 9.80 26.23 4.07
N PHE A 246 10.02 25.45 5.16
CA PHE A 246 11.09 25.78 6.10
C PHE A 246 12.47 25.61 5.44
N CYS A 247 12.68 24.53 4.69
CA CYS A 247 13.93 24.31 3.97
C CYS A 247 14.18 25.33 2.85
N GLU A 248 13.13 25.77 2.16
CA GLU A 248 13.22 26.88 1.20
C GLU A 248 13.72 28.16 1.88
N ALA A 249 13.20 28.49 3.06
CA ALA A 249 13.64 29.66 3.82
C ALA A 249 15.09 29.54 4.32
N GLU A 250 15.54 28.32 4.69
CA GLU A 250 16.94 28.10 5.06
C GLU A 250 17.91 28.33 3.87
N GLN A 251 17.44 28.10 2.64
CA GLN A 251 18.22 28.23 1.41
C GLN A 251 18.09 29.62 0.74
N ALA A 252 17.03 30.37 1.05
CA ALA A 252 16.77 31.70 0.49
C ALA A 252 17.87 32.70 0.88
N GLU A 253 18.14 33.67 0.00
CA GLU A 253 19.06 34.77 0.31
C GLU A 253 18.53 35.60 1.48
N ASP A 254 17.23 35.92 1.46
CA ASP A 254 16.51 36.56 2.55
C ASP A 254 15.32 35.69 3.03
N PRO A 255 15.40 35.10 4.23
CA PRO A 255 14.29 34.33 4.80
C PRO A 255 12.97 35.12 4.94
N ALA A 256 13.04 36.45 5.00
CA ALA A 256 11.85 37.30 5.13
C ALA A 256 10.95 37.24 3.89
N GLU A 257 11.45 36.83 2.73
CA GLU A 257 10.65 36.59 1.51
C GLU A 257 9.65 35.44 1.72
N ILE A 258 10.00 34.45 2.55
CA ILE A 258 9.18 33.28 2.81
C ILE A 258 8.41 33.41 4.12
N PHE A 259 9.08 33.86 5.19
CA PHE A 259 8.48 34.13 6.48
C PHE A 259 8.66 35.61 6.85
N LYS A 260 7.62 36.40 6.69
CA LYS A 260 7.65 37.85 6.91
C LYS A 260 8.31 38.21 8.24
N GLY A 261 9.39 38.98 8.17
CA GLY A 261 10.15 39.44 9.34
C GLY A 261 11.08 38.40 9.96
N ALA A 262 11.25 37.21 9.33
CA ALA A 262 12.20 36.24 9.81
C ALA A 262 13.63 36.60 9.40
N SER A 263 14.59 36.31 10.29
CA SER A 263 16.00 36.41 10.03
C SER A 263 16.65 35.00 10.06
N ARG A 264 17.87 34.87 9.56
CA ARG A 264 18.65 33.61 9.66
C ARG A 264 18.82 33.15 11.10
N ASP A 265 19.05 34.09 12.03
CA ASP A 265 19.20 33.78 13.46
C ASP A 265 17.89 33.24 14.05
N MET A 266 16.74 33.78 13.62
CA MET A 266 15.41 33.27 14.04
C MET A 266 15.14 31.86 13.48
N LEU A 267 15.51 31.57 12.23
CA LEU A 267 15.42 30.22 11.66
C LEU A 267 16.29 29.24 12.45
N GLN A 268 17.54 29.60 12.72
CA GLN A 268 18.45 28.76 13.47
C GLN A 268 17.97 28.52 14.91
N ALA A 269 17.49 29.54 15.59
CA ALA A 269 16.91 29.41 16.93
C ALA A 269 15.66 28.51 16.94
N ALA A 270 14.77 28.64 15.94
CA ALA A 270 13.60 27.77 15.79
C ALA A 270 14.01 26.31 15.56
N LYS A 271 14.99 26.07 14.71
CA LYS A 271 15.54 24.74 14.43
C LYS A 271 16.13 24.08 15.68
N GLU A 272 16.91 24.82 16.47
CA GLU A 272 17.48 24.34 17.73
C GLU A 272 16.40 24.03 18.78
N ALA A 273 15.42 24.91 18.93
CA ALA A 273 14.32 24.74 19.87
C ALA A 273 13.44 23.50 19.54
N CYS A 274 13.29 23.19 18.27
CA CYS A 274 12.44 22.09 17.78
C CYS A 274 13.20 20.78 17.52
N ARG A 275 14.51 20.73 17.76
CA ARG A 275 15.36 19.59 17.47
C ARG A 275 14.90 18.32 18.20
N LEU A 276 14.74 17.23 17.44
CA LEU A 276 14.38 15.91 17.93
C LEU A 276 15.61 14.98 17.94
N THR A 277 15.58 13.98 18.79
CA THR A 277 16.63 12.97 18.86
C THR A 277 16.48 11.97 17.69
N PRO A 278 17.56 11.58 17.03
CA PRO A 278 17.49 10.56 15.97
C PRO A 278 16.90 9.24 16.47
N VAL A 279 16.15 8.58 15.59
CA VAL A 279 15.62 7.22 15.83
C VAL A 279 16.74 6.21 15.61
N LYS A 280 16.91 5.27 16.54
CA LYS A 280 17.86 4.17 16.40
C LYS A 280 17.24 3.04 15.59
N VAL A 281 17.95 2.58 14.57
CA VAL A 281 17.62 1.40 13.77
C VAL A 281 18.59 0.27 14.10
N LYS A 282 18.08 -0.93 14.33
CA LYS A 282 18.89 -2.11 14.61
C LYS A 282 18.38 -3.31 13.81
N ASN A 283 19.22 -3.85 12.94
CA ASN A 283 18.92 -4.99 12.06
C ASN A 283 17.64 -4.76 11.23
N GLY A 284 17.46 -3.57 10.67
CA GLY A 284 16.26 -3.23 9.90
C GLY A 284 15.01 -2.88 10.73
N TRP A 285 15.08 -2.88 12.08
CA TRP A 285 13.94 -2.62 12.95
C TRP A 285 14.11 -1.37 13.80
N LEU A 286 12.99 -0.68 14.07
CA LEU A 286 12.97 0.54 14.87
C LEU A 286 11.68 0.68 15.70
N ASN A 287 11.69 1.65 16.62
CA ASN A 287 10.51 2.09 17.39
C ASN A 287 10.34 3.60 17.23
N LEU A 288 9.11 4.05 17.05
CA LEU A 288 8.77 5.45 16.78
C LEU A 288 8.01 6.15 17.92
N SER A 289 7.52 5.42 18.92
CA SER A 289 6.80 6.01 20.06
C SER A 289 7.61 7.07 20.79
N GLY A 290 8.95 6.90 20.86
CA GLY A 290 9.85 7.90 21.42
C GLY A 290 9.90 9.20 20.59
N LEU A 291 9.84 9.10 19.27
CA LEU A 291 9.79 10.26 18.37
C LEU A 291 8.42 10.98 18.49
N ASP A 292 7.30 10.23 18.53
CA ASP A 292 5.95 10.79 18.78
C ASP A 292 5.89 11.56 20.10
N THR A 293 6.43 10.99 21.18
CA THR A 293 6.48 11.64 22.50
C THR A 293 7.33 12.92 22.48
N GLN A 294 8.47 12.89 21.81
CA GLN A 294 9.33 14.08 21.67
C GLN A 294 8.62 15.19 20.88
N ALA A 295 7.98 14.86 19.74
CA ALA A 295 7.26 15.82 18.93
C ALA A 295 6.16 16.52 19.76
N ARG A 296 5.35 15.76 20.51
CA ARG A 296 4.33 16.30 21.41
C ARG A 296 4.93 17.23 22.47
N SER A 297 6.02 16.80 23.13
CA SER A 297 6.70 17.62 24.15
C SER A 297 7.29 18.91 23.56
N ARG A 298 7.67 18.92 22.29
CA ARG A 298 8.10 20.16 21.61
C ARG A 298 6.92 21.07 21.32
N ILE A 299 5.78 20.53 20.87
CA ILE A 299 4.56 21.32 20.63
C ILE A 299 4.10 22.04 21.91
N ASP A 300 4.12 21.33 23.05
CA ASP A 300 3.75 21.92 24.36
C ASP A 300 4.66 23.08 24.79
N ARG A 301 5.86 23.20 24.22
CA ARG A 301 6.86 24.24 24.53
C ARG A 301 6.98 25.33 23.47
N LEU A 302 6.15 25.29 22.41
CA LEU A 302 6.21 26.33 21.36
C LEU A 302 5.92 27.71 21.93
N GLY A 303 6.84 28.65 21.70
CA GLY A 303 6.71 30.01 22.15
C GLY A 303 5.62 30.78 21.38
N LEU A 304 4.83 31.60 22.08
CA LEU A 304 3.72 32.33 21.46
C LEU A 304 4.16 33.28 20.33
N GLU A 305 5.30 33.95 20.50
CA GLU A 305 5.81 34.97 19.56
C GLU A 305 6.38 34.37 18.28
N GLN A 306 6.90 33.12 18.32
CA GLN A 306 7.52 32.42 17.18
C GLN A 306 6.80 31.12 16.82
N LYS A 307 5.57 30.93 17.30
CA LYS A 307 4.84 29.69 17.18
C LYS A 307 4.78 29.19 15.73
N GLN A 308 4.52 30.05 14.77
CA GLN A 308 4.47 29.69 13.37
C GLN A 308 5.81 29.14 12.88
N LEU A 309 6.91 29.88 13.04
CA LEU A 309 8.24 29.49 12.57
C LEU A 309 8.72 28.19 13.23
N GLN A 310 8.50 28.05 14.55
CA GLN A 310 8.84 26.86 15.31
C GLN A 310 8.01 25.64 14.85
N THR A 311 6.73 25.82 14.48
CA THR A 311 5.91 24.73 13.94
C THR A 311 6.47 24.21 12.62
N TYR A 312 6.90 25.10 11.73
CA TYR A 312 7.53 24.73 10.47
C TYR A 312 8.90 24.05 10.67
N ALA A 313 9.69 24.56 11.61
CA ALA A 313 10.96 23.95 12.00
C ALA A 313 10.76 22.54 12.59
N LEU A 314 9.73 22.35 13.43
CA LEU A 314 9.38 21.04 13.98
C LEU A 314 8.97 20.06 12.88
N ALA A 315 8.15 20.49 11.92
CA ALA A 315 7.74 19.66 10.79
C ALA A 315 8.95 19.22 9.95
N ALA A 316 9.88 20.14 9.68
CA ALA A 316 11.11 19.85 8.94
C ALA A 316 12.02 18.86 9.68
N ASP A 317 12.26 19.08 10.98
CA ASP A 317 13.12 18.16 11.76
C ASP A 317 12.45 16.80 11.96
N LEU A 318 11.14 16.74 12.17
CA LEU A 318 10.38 15.48 12.28
C LEU A 318 10.50 14.64 10.99
N LEU A 319 10.23 15.25 9.84
CA LEU A 319 10.36 14.57 8.55
C LEU A 319 11.81 14.19 8.25
N ALA A 320 12.80 15.01 8.61
CA ALA A 320 14.21 14.66 8.48
C ALA A 320 14.60 13.44 9.34
N LYS A 321 14.07 13.33 10.59
CA LYS A 321 14.31 12.15 11.45
C LYS A 321 13.62 10.91 10.91
N ILE A 322 12.41 11.03 10.37
CA ILE A 322 11.70 9.94 9.71
C ILE A 322 12.47 9.50 8.45
N GLY A 323 12.86 10.43 7.59
CA GLY A 323 13.61 10.14 6.37
C GLY A 323 14.95 9.44 6.66
N LYS A 324 15.70 9.91 7.67
CA LYS A 324 16.94 9.27 8.12
C LYS A 324 16.69 7.85 8.65
N ALA A 325 15.67 7.68 9.50
CA ALA A 325 15.33 6.37 10.07
C ALA A 325 14.89 5.37 8.98
N ALA A 326 14.06 5.84 8.03
CA ALA A 326 13.63 5.03 6.88
C ALA A 326 14.82 4.63 5.99
N SER A 327 15.74 5.56 5.71
CA SER A 327 16.94 5.27 4.94
C SER A 327 17.85 4.28 5.66
N ASP A 328 18.12 4.45 6.96
CA ASP A 328 18.94 3.52 7.74
C ASP A 328 18.33 2.11 7.81
N MET A 329 16.99 2.03 7.91
CA MET A 329 16.26 0.77 7.89
C MET A 329 16.44 0.06 6.55
N ILE A 330 16.26 0.77 5.43
CA ILE A 330 16.44 0.22 4.08
C ILE A 330 17.89 -0.21 3.86
N ILE A 331 18.88 0.61 4.24
CA ILE A 331 20.30 0.29 4.09
C ILE A 331 20.63 -1.02 4.83
N GLN A 332 20.21 -1.17 6.09
CA GLN A 332 20.44 -2.40 6.85
C GLN A 332 19.74 -3.63 6.24
N CYS A 333 18.53 -3.48 5.70
CA CYS A 333 17.84 -4.54 4.99
C CYS A 333 18.56 -4.89 3.67
N ALA A 334 19.05 -3.90 2.93
CA ALA A 334 19.79 -4.07 1.69
C ALA A 334 21.12 -4.81 1.92
N GLU A 335 21.86 -4.45 2.97
CA GLU A 335 23.08 -5.14 3.38
C GLU A 335 22.83 -6.61 3.75
N HIS A 336 21.68 -6.90 4.39
CA HIS A 336 21.30 -8.26 4.80
C HIS A 336 20.86 -9.13 3.60
N SER A 337 20.08 -8.56 2.69
CA SER A 337 19.52 -9.28 1.54
C SER A 337 20.44 -9.33 0.32
N GLY A 338 21.46 -8.48 0.29
CA GLY A 338 22.34 -8.27 -0.88
C GLY A 338 21.64 -7.52 -2.03
N GLN A 339 20.49 -6.87 -1.78
CA GLN A 339 19.72 -6.14 -2.79
C GLN A 339 20.14 -4.68 -2.84
N ALA A 340 20.28 -4.15 -4.06
CA ALA A 340 20.56 -2.73 -4.28
C ALA A 340 19.39 -1.96 -4.91
N SER A 341 18.27 -2.63 -5.16
CA SER A 341 17.05 -2.08 -5.77
C SER A 341 15.94 -2.02 -4.74
N VAL A 342 15.30 -0.86 -4.55
CA VAL A 342 14.20 -0.69 -3.61
C VAL A 342 13.03 0.06 -4.23
N LEU A 343 11.82 -0.51 -4.16
CA LEU A 343 10.54 0.14 -4.47
C LEU A 343 9.94 0.73 -3.20
N LEU A 344 9.46 1.97 -3.27
CA LEU A 344 8.81 2.64 -2.15
C LEU A 344 7.37 2.99 -2.51
N ALA A 345 6.43 2.44 -1.75
CA ALA A 345 4.99 2.62 -1.88
C ALA A 345 4.36 3.16 -0.60
N GLY A 346 3.12 3.63 -0.72
CA GLY A 346 2.30 4.14 0.38
C GLY A 346 2.31 5.65 0.53
N GLY A 347 1.31 6.17 1.24
CA GLY A 347 1.08 7.62 1.35
C GLY A 347 2.22 8.40 1.98
N VAL A 348 2.99 7.80 2.89
CA VAL A 348 4.19 8.46 3.48
C VAL A 348 5.31 8.55 2.44
N ALA A 349 5.47 7.52 1.59
CA ALA A 349 6.45 7.54 0.51
C ALA A 349 6.10 8.53 -0.62
N SER A 350 4.90 9.14 -0.64
CA SER A 350 4.55 10.21 -1.58
C SER A 350 5.06 11.59 -1.16
N SER A 351 5.47 11.77 0.11
CA SER A 351 6.05 13.03 0.61
C SER A 351 7.26 13.47 -0.20
N GLN A 352 7.22 14.67 -0.76
CA GLN A 352 8.31 15.21 -1.58
C GLN A 352 9.58 15.46 -0.77
N PHE A 353 9.42 15.92 0.46
CA PHE A 353 10.54 16.10 1.39
C PHE A 353 11.25 14.77 1.66
N LEU A 354 10.49 13.71 2.01
CA LEU A 354 11.05 12.40 2.28
C LEU A 354 11.71 11.79 1.03
N ARG A 355 11.08 11.90 -0.14
CA ARG A 355 11.65 11.44 -1.41
C ARG A 355 13.02 12.05 -1.68
N SER A 356 13.14 13.37 -1.54
CA SER A 356 14.41 14.09 -1.75
C SER A 356 15.48 13.64 -0.74
N HIS A 357 15.11 13.57 0.54
CA HIS A 357 16.00 13.16 1.61
C HIS A 357 16.50 11.71 1.43
N MET A 358 15.58 10.77 1.20
CA MET A 358 15.90 9.35 1.07
C MET A 358 16.69 9.04 -0.20
N ARG A 359 16.37 9.69 -1.35
CA ARG A 359 17.17 9.53 -2.57
C ARG A 359 18.63 9.88 -2.34
N LYS A 360 18.90 10.99 -1.65
CA LYS A 360 20.27 11.41 -1.34
C LYS A 360 21.00 10.40 -0.48
N GLU A 361 20.37 9.94 0.59
CA GLU A 361 20.97 8.97 1.54
C GLU A 361 21.20 7.60 0.89
N LEU A 362 20.23 7.08 0.15
CA LEU A 362 20.28 5.74 -0.46
C LEU A 362 21.26 5.71 -1.65
N ASN A 363 21.22 6.73 -2.52
CA ASN A 363 22.17 6.82 -3.64
C ASN A 363 23.62 6.91 -3.15
N GLY A 364 23.87 7.60 -2.02
CA GLY A 364 25.18 7.65 -1.38
C GLY A 364 25.72 6.28 -0.89
N ARG A 365 24.83 5.27 -0.85
CA ARG A 365 25.16 3.88 -0.47
C ARG A 365 25.04 2.90 -1.65
N GLY A 366 24.88 3.39 -2.87
CA GLY A 366 24.73 2.55 -4.07
C GLY A 366 23.37 1.85 -4.17
N ILE A 367 22.35 2.30 -3.42
CA ILE A 367 21.00 1.74 -3.46
C ILE A 367 20.13 2.60 -4.39
N THR A 368 19.58 1.98 -5.43
CA THR A 368 18.65 2.62 -6.36
C THR A 368 17.23 2.60 -5.77
N ALA A 369 16.71 3.78 -5.45
CA ALA A 369 15.38 3.94 -4.90
C ALA A 369 14.37 4.43 -5.95
N VAL A 370 13.33 3.64 -6.21
CA VAL A 370 12.20 4.01 -7.06
C VAL A 370 10.99 4.28 -6.18
N PHE A 371 10.51 5.51 -6.24
CA PHE A 371 9.26 5.91 -5.58
C PHE A 371 8.12 5.78 -6.56
N GLY A 372 7.08 5.09 -6.13
CA GLY A 372 5.89 4.95 -6.94
C GLY A 372 5.31 6.30 -7.35
N ASP A 373 4.75 6.35 -8.55
CA ASP A 373 3.89 7.46 -8.96
C ASP A 373 2.79 7.65 -7.91
N GLU A 374 2.39 8.89 -7.65
CA GLU A 374 1.41 9.20 -6.61
C GLU A 374 0.09 8.48 -6.85
N MET A 375 -0.36 8.43 -8.11
CA MET A 375 -1.59 7.75 -8.48
C MET A 375 -1.47 6.22 -8.35
N LEU A 376 -0.33 5.64 -8.71
CA LEU A 376 -0.10 4.20 -8.64
C LEU A 376 0.27 3.71 -7.23
N SER A 377 0.76 4.59 -6.36
CA SER A 377 1.08 4.30 -4.96
C SER A 377 -0.14 4.22 -4.05
N GLN A 378 -1.28 4.77 -4.47
CA GLN A 378 -2.55 4.68 -3.77
C GLN A 378 -3.27 3.39 -4.15
N ASP A 379 -4.29 2.98 -3.34
CA ASP A 379 -5.15 1.84 -3.66
C ASP A 379 -5.72 1.98 -5.08
N ASN A 380 -5.46 0.97 -5.92
CA ASN A 380 -5.86 0.94 -7.31
C ASN A 380 -5.95 -0.50 -7.83
N ALA A 381 -6.72 -0.69 -8.90
CA ALA A 381 -6.88 -1.98 -9.57
C ALA A 381 -5.87 -2.20 -10.72
N VAL A 382 -5.03 -1.20 -11.04
CA VAL A 382 -4.07 -1.29 -12.16
C VAL A 382 -3.07 -2.41 -11.93
N GLY A 383 -2.48 -2.49 -10.73
CA GLY A 383 -1.52 -3.55 -10.40
C GLY A 383 -2.14 -4.95 -10.44
N ILE A 384 -3.39 -5.07 -10.03
CA ILE A 384 -4.16 -6.32 -10.12
C ILE A 384 -4.40 -6.71 -11.59
N ALA A 385 -4.75 -5.74 -12.46
CA ALA A 385 -4.88 -5.97 -13.89
C ALA A 385 -3.55 -6.41 -14.53
N LEU A 386 -2.43 -5.77 -14.16
CA LEU A 386 -1.08 -6.11 -14.61
C LEU A 386 -0.68 -7.53 -14.22
N LEU A 387 -0.96 -7.96 -12.99
CA LEU A 387 -0.74 -9.34 -12.54
C LEU A 387 -1.58 -10.33 -13.34
N GLY A 388 -2.84 -9.99 -13.63
CA GLY A 388 -3.70 -10.77 -14.51
C GLY A 388 -3.13 -10.90 -15.94
N GLY A 389 -2.59 -9.81 -16.48
CA GLY A 389 -1.90 -9.79 -17.77
C GLY A 389 -0.64 -10.66 -17.78
N LYS A 390 0.17 -10.55 -16.74
CA LYS A 390 1.37 -11.37 -16.55
C LYS A 390 1.06 -12.88 -16.48
N TYR A 391 -0.05 -13.20 -15.81
CA TYR A 391 -0.54 -14.57 -15.72
C TYR A 391 -1.05 -15.11 -17.07
N LEU A 392 -1.81 -14.32 -17.83
CA LEU A 392 -2.46 -14.75 -19.06
C LEU A 392 -1.53 -14.71 -20.27
N TRP A 393 -0.72 -13.64 -20.39
CA TRP A 393 0.11 -13.39 -21.58
C TRP A 393 1.59 -13.75 -21.37
N GLY A 394 2.04 -13.85 -20.12
CA GLY A 394 3.38 -14.25 -19.72
C GLY A 394 4.42 -13.26 -19.86
#